data_8def42bbee0fba4c7f7fa1e518dab3a6
#
_entry.id   8def42bbee0fba4c7f7fa1e518dab3a6
#
_cell.length_a   1.000
_cell.length_b   1.000
_cell.length_c   1.000
_cell.angle_alpha   90.00
_cell.angle_beta   90.00
_cell.angle_gamma   90.00
#
_symmetry.space_group_name_H-M   'P 1'
#
loop_
_entity.id
_entity.type
_entity.pdbx_description
1 polymer ?
#
loop_
_entity_poly.entity_id
_entity_poly.type
_entity_poly.pdbx_seq_one_letter_code
_entity_poly.pdbx_strand_id
1 'polypeptide(L)'
;GKPGHKKPVLFPKIVFLYDENLHGPGKPGEDLFEAGIECSRKTMYPDWLSLTGKGYVPSIYKRYGKVISPMGCRAFLSPWYERGGMNPADEKDEPVFVGRFNIGAVSLHLPMILAKSRQENRDFFEVLDYYLELIRKLHIRTYEYLGELRASTNPLAYCEGGFYGGHLKIHDKIKPVLKSATASFGITALNEFQQLYNKKSLVEDGAFAIKTMEYINMKVNEFKKEDGYLYAIYGTPAENLCGVQV
;
A
#
# COMPACT_ATOMS: atom_id res chain seq x y z
N GLY A 1 -14.08 19.11 13.99
CA GLY A 1 -13.84 20.31 13.15
C GLY A 1 -13.87 21.58 14.01
N LYS A 2 -13.27 22.67 13.53
CA LYS A 2 -13.36 23.96 14.26
C LYS A 2 -14.84 24.39 14.35
N PRO A 3 -15.28 25.01 15.47
CA PRO A 3 -16.63 25.54 15.58
C PRO A 3 -16.95 26.45 14.40
N GLY A 4 -18.10 26.27 13.77
CA GLY A 4 -18.56 27.04 12.60
C GLY A 4 -18.18 26.49 11.22
N HIS A 5 -17.30 25.48 11.11
CA HIS A 5 -17.00 24.81 9.84
C HIS A 5 -17.97 23.66 9.60
N LYS A 6 -18.68 23.70 8.46
CA LYS A 6 -19.60 22.63 8.04
C LYS A 6 -18.90 21.38 7.46
N LYS A 7 -17.61 21.50 7.10
CA LYS A 7 -16.81 20.39 6.53
C LYS A 7 -15.76 19.91 7.51
N PRO A 8 -15.52 18.59 7.61
CA PRO A 8 -14.46 18.04 8.45
C PRO A 8 -13.08 18.50 7.96
N VAL A 9 -12.13 18.60 8.89
CA VAL A 9 -10.73 18.85 8.56
C VAL A 9 -10.13 17.51 8.14
N LEU A 10 -9.74 17.35 6.87
CA LEU A 10 -9.23 16.11 6.31
C LEU A 10 -7.71 15.97 6.47
N PHE A 11 -6.99 17.06 6.68
CA PHE A 11 -5.54 17.04 6.85
C PHE A 11 -5.11 17.86 8.08
N PRO A 12 -4.04 17.43 8.81
CA PRO A 12 -3.28 16.20 8.57
C PRO A 12 -4.15 14.96 8.75
N LYS A 13 -3.82 13.89 8.00
CA LYS A 13 -4.56 12.65 8.07
C LYS A 13 -4.35 11.99 9.44
N ILE A 14 -5.45 11.65 10.10
CA ILE A 14 -5.44 11.01 11.42
C ILE A 14 -5.76 9.53 11.23
N VAL A 15 -4.91 8.67 11.79
CA VAL A 15 -5.14 7.23 11.85
C VAL A 15 -5.34 6.84 13.32
N PHE A 16 -6.49 6.28 13.65
CA PHE A 16 -6.76 5.74 14.97
C PHE A 16 -6.16 4.32 15.07
N LEU A 17 -5.19 4.14 15.94
CA LEU A 17 -4.57 2.84 16.20
C LEU A 17 -5.41 2.10 17.24
N TYR A 18 -6.23 1.15 16.82
CA TYR A 18 -7.08 0.38 17.70
C TYR A 18 -6.35 -0.82 18.27
N ASP A 19 -6.25 -0.89 19.60
CA ASP A 19 -5.80 -2.06 20.35
C ASP A 19 -6.92 -2.46 21.33
N GLU A 20 -7.45 -3.67 21.19
CA GLU A 20 -8.53 -4.20 22.02
C GLU A 20 -8.18 -4.19 23.53
N ASN A 21 -6.90 -4.39 23.86
CA ASN A 21 -6.43 -4.38 25.24
C ASN A 21 -6.42 -2.98 25.87
N LEU A 22 -6.43 -1.93 25.05
CA LEU A 22 -6.45 -0.53 25.49
C LEU A 22 -7.82 0.12 25.29
N HIS A 23 -8.52 -0.19 24.19
CA HIS A 23 -9.71 0.50 23.73
C HIS A 23 -11.00 -0.35 23.84
N GLY A 24 -10.87 -1.62 24.26
CA GLY A 24 -12.03 -2.51 24.46
C GLY A 24 -12.91 -2.12 25.65
N PRO A 25 -14.05 -2.77 25.82
CA PRO A 25 -14.98 -2.48 26.92
C PRO A 25 -14.31 -2.55 28.30
N GLY A 26 -14.51 -1.52 29.13
CA GLY A 26 -13.91 -1.39 30.46
C GLY A 26 -12.41 -1.08 30.47
N LYS A 27 -11.81 -0.72 29.34
CA LYS A 27 -10.40 -0.37 29.24
C LYS A 27 -10.16 1.14 29.33
N PRO A 28 -8.93 1.57 29.68
CA PRO A 28 -8.64 3.00 29.88
C PRO A 28 -8.86 3.90 28.66
N GLY A 29 -8.84 3.36 27.45
CA GLY A 29 -9.03 4.08 26.20
C GLY A 29 -10.43 3.94 25.58
N GLU A 30 -11.40 3.37 26.30
CA GLU A 30 -12.77 3.17 25.80
C GLU A 30 -13.43 4.48 25.38
N ASP A 31 -13.36 5.51 26.22
CA ASP A 31 -13.94 6.83 25.92
C ASP A 31 -13.37 7.44 24.63
N LEU A 32 -12.07 7.26 24.39
CA LEU A 32 -11.41 7.72 23.17
C LEU A 32 -11.91 6.95 21.96
N PHE A 33 -12.09 5.64 22.10
CA PHE A 33 -12.65 4.79 21.05
C PHE A 33 -14.09 5.21 20.70
N GLU A 34 -14.95 5.41 21.70
CA GLU A 34 -16.33 5.86 21.50
C GLU A 34 -16.38 7.23 20.81
N ALA A 35 -15.53 8.17 21.22
CA ALA A 35 -15.41 9.48 20.55
C ALA A 35 -14.96 9.33 19.08
N GLY A 36 -14.05 8.42 18.81
CA GLY A 36 -13.60 8.08 17.46
C GLY A 36 -14.73 7.50 16.59
N ILE A 37 -15.52 6.57 17.14
CA ILE A 37 -16.68 5.98 16.46
C ILE A 37 -17.72 7.05 16.16
N GLU A 38 -18.04 7.92 17.13
CA GLU A 38 -19.01 9.00 16.91
C GLU A 38 -18.52 10.01 15.85
N CYS A 39 -17.21 10.29 15.81
CA CYS A 39 -16.61 11.09 14.77
C CYS A 39 -16.75 10.41 13.40
N SER A 40 -16.44 9.12 13.31
CA SER A 40 -16.56 8.34 12.07
C SER A 40 -18.00 8.30 11.55
N ARG A 41 -18.97 8.14 12.45
CA ARG A 41 -20.40 8.16 12.12
C ARG A 41 -20.82 9.46 11.43
N LYS A 42 -20.24 10.59 11.83
CA LYS A 42 -20.57 11.93 11.29
C LYS A 42 -19.77 12.32 10.06
N THR A 43 -18.54 11.86 9.93
CA THR A 43 -17.57 12.40 8.97
C THR A 43 -16.83 11.34 8.15
N MET A 44 -17.03 10.06 8.44
CA MET A 44 -16.22 8.93 7.94
C MET A 44 -14.71 9.06 8.27
N TYR A 45 -14.38 9.74 9.38
CA TYR A 45 -13.03 10.04 9.85
C TYR A 45 -12.93 9.80 11.35
N PRO A 46 -11.81 9.36 11.93
CA PRO A 46 -10.48 9.08 11.36
C PRO A 46 -10.43 7.78 10.54
N ASP A 47 -9.29 7.54 9.85
CA ASP A 47 -8.98 6.21 9.32
C ASP A 47 -8.67 5.27 10.52
N TRP A 48 -9.04 3.99 10.37
CA TRP A 48 -8.87 3.00 11.44
C TRP A 48 -7.81 1.97 11.07
N LEU A 49 -6.91 1.67 12.01
CA LEU A 49 -5.93 0.61 11.90
C LEU A 49 -6.01 -0.30 13.13
N SER A 50 -6.48 -1.52 12.94
CA SER A 50 -6.49 -2.49 14.04
C SER A 50 -5.09 -3.08 14.26
N LEU A 51 -4.64 -3.02 15.51
CA LEU A 51 -3.39 -3.64 15.98
C LEU A 51 -3.63 -5.03 16.58
N THR A 52 -4.89 -5.40 16.82
CA THR A 52 -5.31 -6.69 17.36
C THR A 52 -6.24 -7.42 16.40
N GLY A 53 -6.43 -8.74 16.61
CA GLY A 53 -7.22 -9.58 15.74
C GLY A 53 -6.39 -10.39 14.75
N LYS A 54 -6.95 -10.67 13.56
CA LYS A 54 -6.30 -11.45 12.50
C LYS A 54 -5.83 -10.53 11.38
N GLY A 55 -4.70 -10.85 10.76
CA GLY A 55 -4.19 -10.16 9.59
C GLY A 55 -2.72 -9.76 9.70
N TYR A 56 -2.24 -9.09 8.66
CA TYR A 56 -0.82 -8.71 8.52
C TYR A 56 -0.37 -7.74 9.63
N VAL A 57 -1.07 -6.63 9.81
CA VAL A 57 -0.70 -5.61 10.82
C VAL A 57 -0.74 -6.16 12.24
N PRO A 58 -1.82 -6.85 12.68
CA PRO A 58 -1.84 -7.48 14.00
C PRO A 58 -0.72 -8.52 14.21
N SER A 59 -0.39 -9.31 13.20
CA SER A 59 0.68 -10.32 13.30
C SER A 59 2.06 -9.69 13.53
N ILE A 60 2.34 -8.58 12.84
CA ILE A 60 3.58 -7.82 13.00
C ILE A 60 3.61 -7.13 14.38
N TYR A 61 2.51 -6.49 14.77
CA TYR A 61 2.41 -5.84 16.07
C TYR A 61 2.62 -6.83 17.23
N LYS A 62 1.98 -8.00 17.13
CA LYS A 62 2.17 -9.09 18.11
C LYS A 62 3.60 -9.58 18.18
N ARG A 63 4.28 -9.69 17.03
CA ARG A 63 5.65 -10.24 16.94
C ARG A 63 6.71 -9.25 17.41
N TYR A 64 6.60 -7.97 17.03
CA TYR A 64 7.66 -6.99 17.22
C TYR A 64 7.31 -5.84 18.17
N GLY A 65 6.04 -5.72 18.61
CA GLY A 65 5.59 -4.58 19.41
C GLY A 65 5.63 -3.23 18.68
N LYS A 66 5.72 -3.27 17.34
CA LYS A 66 5.87 -2.10 16.46
C LYS A 66 4.74 -2.02 15.46
N VAL A 67 4.30 -0.79 15.18
CA VAL A 67 3.21 -0.52 14.25
C VAL A 67 3.77 -0.31 12.84
N ILE A 68 3.22 -1.03 11.86
CA ILE A 68 3.43 -0.69 10.46
C ILE A 68 2.52 0.49 10.13
N SER A 69 3.11 1.65 9.88
CA SER A 69 2.35 2.82 9.47
C SER A 69 1.76 2.61 8.07
N PRO A 70 0.46 2.86 7.88
CA PRO A 70 -0.11 2.92 6.55
C PRO A 70 0.46 4.14 5.81
N MET A 71 0.65 3.99 4.50
CA MET A 71 0.93 5.11 3.61
C MET A 71 -0.36 5.56 2.95
N GLY A 72 -0.80 6.75 3.29
CA GLY A 72 -2.15 7.17 2.95
C GLY A 72 -3.17 6.26 3.64
N CYS A 73 -4.22 5.83 2.93
CA CYS A 73 -5.33 5.09 3.53
C CYS A 73 -5.20 3.57 3.46
N ARG A 74 -4.43 3.01 2.54
CA ARG A 74 -4.56 1.59 2.13
C ARG A 74 -3.27 0.92 1.69
N ALA A 75 -2.15 1.65 1.61
CA ALA A 75 -0.88 1.07 1.24
C ALA A 75 -0.06 0.73 2.48
N PHE A 76 0.49 -0.47 2.50
CA PHE A 76 1.48 -0.92 3.48
C PHE A 76 2.75 -1.29 2.74
N LEU A 77 3.90 -0.94 3.32
CA LEU A 77 5.18 -1.32 2.75
C LEU A 77 5.43 -2.81 2.98
N SER A 78 6.01 -3.48 1.98
CA SER A 78 6.52 -4.84 2.18
C SER A 78 7.57 -4.85 3.29
N PRO A 79 7.66 -5.90 4.14
CA PRO A 79 8.75 -6.04 5.08
C PRO A 79 10.10 -5.93 4.37
N TRP A 80 11.03 -5.23 5.00
CA TRP A 80 12.41 -5.13 4.53
C TRP A 80 13.34 -5.12 5.74
N TYR A 81 14.42 -5.90 5.65
CA TYR A 81 15.38 -6.13 6.70
C TYR A 81 16.73 -5.56 6.27
N GLU A 82 17.41 -4.85 7.16
CA GLU A 82 18.66 -4.17 6.79
C GLU A 82 19.75 -5.15 6.34
N ARG A 83 19.86 -6.29 7.02
CA ARG A 83 20.87 -7.31 6.72
C ARG A 83 20.41 -8.33 5.69
N GLY A 84 19.17 -8.77 5.78
CA GLY A 84 18.62 -9.84 4.97
C GLY A 84 17.80 -9.41 3.76
N GLY A 85 17.54 -8.11 3.59
CA GLY A 85 16.74 -7.62 2.46
C GLY A 85 15.26 -7.97 2.59
N MET A 86 14.73 -8.81 1.68
CA MET A 86 13.32 -9.21 1.70
C MET A 86 13.00 -10.29 2.76
N ASN A 87 13.98 -11.00 3.23
CA ASN A 87 13.85 -12.01 4.27
C ASN A 87 14.84 -11.70 5.40
N PRO A 88 14.53 -12.03 6.66
CA PRO A 88 15.47 -11.82 7.74
C PRO A 88 16.73 -12.67 7.55
N ALA A 89 17.91 -12.11 7.81
CA ALA A 89 19.18 -12.84 7.78
C ALA A 89 19.27 -13.87 8.92
N ASP A 90 18.69 -13.55 10.08
CA ASP A 90 18.59 -14.40 11.25
C ASP A 90 17.41 -13.95 12.15
N GLU A 91 17.22 -14.62 13.29
CA GLU A 91 16.12 -14.31 14.23
C GLU A 91 16.20 -12.92 14.86
N LYS A 92 17.38 -12.29 14.86
CA LYS A 92 17.62 -10.96 15.41
C LYS A 92 17.46 -9.85 14.37
N ASP A 93 17.28 -10.21 13.11
CA ASP A 93 17.10 -9.24 12.03
C ASP A 93 15.63 -8.79 12.01
N GLU A 94 15.38 -7.58 12.48
CA GLU A 94 14.03 -7.01 12.54
C GLU A 94 13.73 -6.18 11.29
N PRO A 95 12.44 -6.13 10.86
CA PRO A 95 12.06 -5.26 9.76
C PRO A 95 12.27 -3.78 10.12
N VAL A 96 12.67 -3.00 9.15
CA VAL A 96 12.74 -1.54 9.28
C VAL A 96 11.32 -0.95 9.18
N PHE A 97 10.86 -0.29 10.24
CA PHE A 97 9.50 0.25 10.35
C PHE A 97 9.40 1.75 10.05
N VAL A 98 10.47 2.51 10.21
CA VAL A 98 10.47 3.98 10.15
C VAL A 98 11.34 4.49 9.00
N GLY A 99 10.92 5.60 8.38
CA GLY A 99 11.67 6.27 7.34
C GLY A 99 11.61 5.62 5.96
N ARG A 100 10.87 4.54 5.79
CA ARG A 100 10.66 3.90 4.49
C ARG A 100 9.58 4.64 3.69
N PHE A 101 9.61 4.51 2.37
CA PHE A 101 8.70 5.23 1.48
C PHE A 101 8.32 4.42 0.24
N ASN A 102 7.30 4.89 -0.49
CA ASN A 102 6.88 4.35 -1.76
C ASN A 102 7.32 5.30 -2.88
N ILE A 103 7.93 4.77 -3.93
CA ILE A 103 8.42 5.56 -5.05
C ILE A 103 7.35 5.86 -6.11
N GLY A 104 6.22 5.20 -6.01
CA GLY A 104 5.12 5.40 -6.93
C GLY A 104 4.18 4.20 -6.99
N ALA A 105 3.00 4.46 -7.52
CA ALA A 105 1.97 3.46 -7.73
C ALA A 105 1.42 3.56 -9.15
N VAL A 106 1.28 2.42 -9.80
CA VAL A 106 0.62 2.32 -11.11
C VAL A 106 -0.51 1.31 -10.98
N SER A 107 -1.72 1.73 -11.37
CA SER A 107 -2.92 0.96 -11.11
C SER A 107 -3.42 0.20 -12.34
N LEU A 108 -3.76 -1.05 -12.14
CA LEU A 108 -4.50 -1.90 -13.08
C LEU A 108 -5.99 -1.55 -13.01
N HIS A 109 -6.57 -1.23 -14.14
CA HIS A 109 -8.01 -1.11 -14.29
C HIS A 109 -8.57 -2.45 -14.80
N LEU A 110 -8.95 -3.32 -13.86
CA LEU A 110 -9.32 -4.71 -14.18
C LEU A 110 -10.49 -4.85 -15.16
N PRO A 111 -11.59 -4.04 -15.08
CA PRO A 111 -12.65 -4.10 -16.08
C PRO A 111 -12.16 -3.83 -17.51
N MET A 112 -11.25 -2.86 -17.69
CA MET A 112 -10.69 -2.56 -19.01
C MET A 112 -9.86 -3.74 -19.54
N ILE A 113 -9.07 -4.39 -18.69
CA ILE A 113 -8.26 -5.55 -19.09
C ILE A 113 -9.17 -6.71 -19.51
N LEU A 114 -10.25 -6.96 -18.76
CA LEU A 114 -11.24 -7.99 -19.13
C LEU A 114 -11.99 -7.65 -20.42
N ALA A 115 -12.39 -6.40 -20.61
CA ALA A 115 -13.04 -5.96 -21.84
C ALA A 115 -12.10 -6.15 -23.06
N LYS A 116 -10.83 -5.79 -22.89
CA LYS A 116 -9.80 -5.96 -23.92
C LYS A 116 -9.57 -7.44 -24.26
N SER A 117 -9.48 -8.33 -23.29
CA SER A 117 -9.32 -9.76 -23.53
C SER A 117 -10.47 -10.32 -24.38
N ARG A 118 -11.69 -9.90 -24.10
CA ARG A 118 -12.88 -10.28 -24.88
C ARG A 118 -12.87 -9.71 -26.30
N GLN A 119 -12.50 -8.44 -26.42
CA GLN A 119 -12.41 -7.77 -27.73
C GLN A 119 -11.36 -8.41 -28.64
N GLU A 120 -10.22 -8.81 -28.07
CA GLU A 120 -9.10 -9.43 -28.79
C GLU A 120 -9.25 -10.96 -28.91
N ASN A 121 -10.27 -11.54 -28.31
CA ASN A 121 -10.47 -13.01 -28.19
C ASN A 121 -9.23 -13.72 -27.63
N ARG A 122 -8.65 -13.15 -26.58
CA ARG A 122 -7.46 -13.66 -25.86
C ARG A 122 -7.81 -14.08 -24.44
N ASP A 123 -7.02 -14.98 -23.88
CA ASP A 123 -7.14 -15.32 -22.47
C ASP A 123 -6.93 -14.10 -21.57
N PHE A 124 -7.75 -13.97 -20.54
CA PHE A 124 -7.69 -12.83 -19.62
C PHE A 124 -6.34 -12.72 -18.93
N PHE A 125 -5.77 -13.85 -18.46
CA PHE A 125 -4.51 -13.85 -17.74
C PHE A 125 -3.31 -13.53 -18.65
N GLU A 126 -3.37 -13.89 -19.95
CA GLU A 126 -2.36 -13.42 -20.90
C GLU A 126 -2.36 -11.90 -21.09
N VAL A 127 -3.55 -11.29 -21.17
CA VAL A 127 -3.67 -9.84 -21.28
C VAL A 127 -3.26 -9.17 -19.98
N LEU A 128 -3.61 -9.75 -18.84
CA LEU A 128 -3.19 -9.28 -17.51
C LEU A 128 -1.67 -9.32 -17.37
N ASP A 129 -1.01 -10.40 -17.78
CA ASP A 129 0.45 -10.53 -17.76
C ASP A 129 1.14 -9.44 -18.57
N TYR A 130 0.62 -9.11 -19.74
CA TYR A 130 1.15 -8.00 -20.53
C TYR A 130 1.17 -6.68 -19.74
N TYR A 131 0.07 -6.35 -19.04
CA TYR A 131 0.00 -5.12 -18.25
C TYR A 131 0.84 -5.18 -16.97
N LEU A 132 0.92 -6.34 -16.31
CA LEU A 132 1.79 -6.55 -15.15
C LEU A 132 3.26 -6.32 -15.53
N GLU A 133 3.71 -6.90 -16.64
CA GLU A 133 5.07 -6.69 -17.18
C GLU A 133 5.32 -5.24 -17.60
N LEU A 134 4.33 -4.55 -18.14
CA LEU A 134 4.45 -3.14 -18.48
C LEU A 134 4.65 -2.26 -17.24
N ILE A 135 3.88 -2.51 -16.18
CA ILE A 135 4.03 -1.83 -14.87
C ILE A 135 5.39 -2.16 -14.26
N ARG A 136 5.81 -3.43 -14.28
CA ARG A 136 7.14 -3.85 -13.82
C ARG A 136 8.26 -3.05 -14.47
N LYS A 137 8.26 -2.99 -15.81
CA LYS A 137 9.24 -2.21 -16.59
C LYS A 137 9.24 -0.73 -16.22
N LEU A 138 8.05 -0.16 -15.98
CA LEU A 138 7.91 1.23 -15.56
C LEU A 138 8.50 1.44 -14.15
N HIS A 139 8.26 0.52 -13.23
CA HIS A 139 8.82 0.58 -11.88
C HIS A 139 10.35 0.45 -11.91
N ILE A 140 10.91 -0.50 -12.67
CA ILE A 140 12.37 -0.64 -12.84
C ILE A 140 12.97 0.67 -13.36
N ARG A 141 12.39 1.23 -14.43
CA ARG A 141 12.83 2.51 -14.99
C ARG A 141 12.76 3.65 -13.96
N THR A 142 11.73 3.65 -13.12
CA THR A 142 11.58 4.64 -12.05
C THR A 142 12.68 4.50 -10.99
N TYR A 143 12.99 3.27 -10.56
CA TYR A 143 14.11 3.01 -9.63
C TYR A 143 15.44 3.48 -10.23
N GLU A 144 15.70 3.16 -11.49
CA GLU A 144 16.93 3.57 -12.18
C GLU A 144 17.05 5.09 -12.29
N TYR A 145 15.98 5.74 -12.76
CA TYR A 145 15.94 7.20 -12.88
C TYR A 145 16.13 7.91 -11.55
N LEU A 146 15.38 7.51 -10.52
CA LEU A 146 15.51 8.09 -9.19
C LEU A 146 16.91 7.83 -8.60
N GLY A 147 17.45 6.65 -8.83
CA GLY A 147 18.79 6.29 -8.34
C GLY A 147 19.91 7.21 -8.84
N GLU A 148 19.72 7.86 -9.98
CA GLU A 148 20.68 8.82 -10.56
C GLU A 148 20.55 10.24 -9.98
N LEU A 149 19.46 10.55 -9.28
CA LEU A 149 19.26 11.84 -8.65
C LEU A 149 20.25 12.04 -7.50
N ARG A 150 20.60 13.31 -7.25
CA ARG A 150 21.48 13.67 -6.13
C ARG A 150 20.66 13.94 -4.86
N ALA A 151 21.28 13.72 -3.71
CA ALA A 151 20.66 13.99 -2.40
C ALA A 151 20.25 15.46 -2.23
N SER A 152 20.85 16.38 -2.98
CA SER A 152 20.48 17.80 -3.04
C SER A 152 19.02 18.05 -3.53
N THR A 153 18.39 17.08 -4.18
CA THR A 153 16.98 17.21 -4.63
C THR A 153 16.01 17.27 -3.45
N ASN A 154 16.33 16.64 -2.34
CA ASN A 154 15.59 16.73 -1.09
C ASN A 154 16.54 16.46 0.11
N PRO A 155 17.27 17.49 0.57
CA PRO A 155 18.25 17.33 1.64
C PRO A 155 17.65 16.79 2.95
N LEU A 156 16.44 17.23 3.32
CA LEU A 156 15.76 16.73 4.54
C LEU A 156 15.56 15.22 4.52
N ALA A 157 15.18 14.67 3.36
CA ALA A 157 14.94 13.25 3.21
C ALA A 157 16.25 12.45 3.09
N TYR A 158 17.22 12.95 2.34
CA TYR A 158 18.38 12.16 1.92
C TYR A 158 19.67 12.49 2.66
N CYS A 159 19.77 13.66 3.33
CA CYS A 159 20.97 14.03 4.08
C CYS A 159 20.74 14.09 5.59
N GLU A 160 19.53 14.53 6.02
CA GLU A 160 19.20 14.76 7.43
C GLU A 160 18.40 13.61 8.06
N GLY A 161 18.36 12.44 7.43
CA GLY A 161 17.75 11.23 7.98
C GLY A 161 16.21 11.17 7.90
N GLY A 162 15.57 11.99 7.07
CA GLY A 162 14.13 11.93 6.85
C GLY A 162 13.68 10.59 6.28
N PHE A 163 14.48 10.00 5.38
CA PHE A 163 14.30 8.62 4.96
C PHE A 163 15.35 7.69 5.60
N TYR A 164 15.00 6.41 5.70
CA TYR A 164 15.91 5.38 6.20
C TYR A 164 17.17 5.30 5.30
N GLY A 165 18.35 5.39 5.92
CA GLY A 165 19.63 5.49 5.20
C GLY A 165 19.89 6.87 4.59
N GLY A 166 19.05 7.87 4.88
CA GLY A 166 19.15 9.25 4.38
C GLY A 166 20.21 10.10 5.10
N HIS A 167 21.45 9.61 5.21
CA HIS A 167 22.61 10.33 5.75
C HIS A 167 23.69 10.49 4.69
N LEU A 168 23.26 10.78 3.45
CA LEU A 168 24.14 10.97 2.31
C LEU A 168 24.75 12.39 2.30
N LYS A 169 25.88 12.53 1.62
CA LYS A 169 26.41 13.87 1.28
C LYS A 169 25.54 14.48 0.19
N ILE A 170 25.45 15.79 0.17
CA ILE A 170 24.53 16.54 -0.72
C ILE A 170 24.72 16.25 -2.22
N HIS A 171 25.93 15.84 -2.61
CA HIS A 171 26.25 15.51 -4.00
C HIS A 171 26.19 14.02 -4.33
N ASP A 172 25.94 13.14 -3.32
CA ASP A 172 25.83 11.71 -3.53
C ASP A 172 24.54 11.36 -4.26
N LYS A 173 24.54 10.25 -5.01
CA LYS A 173 23.34 9.69 -5.62
C LYS A 173 22.47 9.03 -4.56
N ILE A 174 21.14 9.14 -4.70
CA ILE A 174 20.19 8.58 -3.72
C ILE A 174 19.96 7.07 -3.85
N LYS A 175 20.59 6.42 -4.83
CA LYS A 175 20.42 4.97 -5.09
C LYS A 175 20.53 4.08 -3.84
N PRO A 176 21.44 4.30 -2.87
CA PRO A 176 21.50 3.49 -1.66
C PRO A 176 20.24 3.56 -0.80
N VAL A 177 19.55 4.70 -0.77
CA VAL A 177 18.31 4.90 0.02
C VAL A 177 17.11 4.16 -0.61
N LEU A 178 17.15 3.94 -1.92
CA LEU A 178 16.07 3.25 -2.64
C LEU A 178 15.98 1.75 -2.32
N LYS A 179 16.97 1.15 -1.65
CA LYS A 179 16.96 -0.27 -1.26
C LYS A 179 15.77 -0.64 -0.37
N SER A 180 15.34 0.30 0.48
CA SER A 180 14.19 0.12 1.38
C SER A 180 12.88 0.66 0.82
N ALA A 181 12.91 1.29 -0.35
CA ALA A 181 11.73 1.86 -1.00
C ALA A 181 10.88 0.79 -1.68
N THR A 182 9.58 1.03 -1.76
CA THR A 182 8.62 0.12 -2.39
C THR A 182 7.99 0.78 -3.62
N ALA A 183 7.76 0.01 -4.68
CA ALA A 183 6.91 0.40 -5.80
C ALA A 183 5.60 -0.40 -5.75
N SER A 184 4.46 0.23 -6.05
CA SER A 184 3.16 -0.40 -5.84
C SER A 184 2.41 -0.68 -7.14
N PHE A 185 1.88 -1.90 -7.23
CA PHE A 185 0.88 -2.31 -8.21
C PHE A 185 -0.50 -2.04 -7.63
N GLY A 186 -1.18 -1.02 -8.13
CA GLY A 186 -2.52 -0.66 -7.67
C GLY A 186 -3.59 -1.50 -8.35
N ILE A 187 -4.68 -1.75 -7.64
CA ILE A 187 -5.85 -2.46 -8.16
C ILE A 187 -7.05 -1.54 -8.05
N THR A 188 -7.81 -1.37 -9.13
CA THR A 188 -9.04 -0.59 -9.15
C THR A 188 -10.22 -1.40 -9.68
N ALA A 189 -11.40 -0.99 -9.25
CA ALA A 189 -12.69 -1.46 -9.79
C ALA A 189 -12.88 -2.98 -9.72
N LEU A 190 -12.51 -3.61 -8.59
CA LEU A 190 -12.59 -5.05 -8.43
C LEU A 190 -14.04 -5.57 -8.44
N ASN A 191 -14.98 -4.79 -7.89
CA ASN A 191 -16.39 -5.14 -7.93
C ASN A 191 -16.98 -5.06 -9.35
N GLU A 192 -16.69 -3.98 -10.05
CA GLU A 192 -17.11 -3.78 -11.45
C GLU A 192 -16.51 -4.83 -12.39
N PHE A 193 -15.26 -5.24 -12.10
CA PHE A 193 -14.61 -6.35 -12.78
C PHE A 193 -15.38 -7.67 -12.59
N GLN A 194 -15.76 -8.00 -11.36
CA GLN A 194 -16.56 -9.20 -11.08
C GLN A 194 -17.94 -9.13 -11.74
N GLN A 195 -18.60 -7.97 -11.67
CA GLN A 195 -19.89 -7.75 -12.33
C GLN A 195 -19.81 -7.85 -13.86
N LEU A 196 -18.72 -7.32 -14.44
CA LEU A 196 -18.48 -7.47 -15.89
C LEU A 196 -18.24 -8.93 -16.28
N TYR A 197 -17.61 -9.71 -15.40
CA TYR A 197 -17.32 -11.13 -15.66
C TYR A 197 -18.60 -11.98 -15.69
N ASN A 198 -19.44 -11.93 -14.67
CA ASN A 198 -20.58 -12.84 -14.51
C ASN A 198 -21.88 -12.20 -14.04
N LYS A 199 -22.00 -10.87 -14.05
CA LYS A 199 -23.17 -10.09 -13.61
C LYS A 199 -23.47 -10.14 -12.11
N LYS A 200 -22.56 -10.66 -11.29
CA LYS A 200 -22.66 -10.71 -9.84
C LYS A 200 -21.68 -9.78 -9.17
N SER A 201 -22.06 -9.19 -8.06
CA SER A 201 -21.16 -8.39 -7.21
C SER A 201 -20.17 -9.28 -6.44
N LEU A 202 -19.15 -8.68 -5.84
CA LEU A 202 -18.21 -9.39 -4.96
C LEU A 202 -18.89 -10.06 -3.77
N VAL A 203 -20.01 -9.49 -3.30
CA VAL A 203 -20.78 -10.05 -2.17
C VAL A 203 -21.53 -11.33 -2.59
N GLU A 204 -22.02 -11.36 -3.84
CA GLU A 204 -22.78 -12.49 -4.37
C GLU A 204 -21.88 -13.62 -4.88
N ASP A 205 -20.76 -13.28 -5.50
CA ASP A 205 -19.78 -14.23 -6.04
C ASP A 205 -18.45 -13.53 -6.30
N GLY A 206 -17.49 -13.70 -5.41
CA GLY A 206 -16.15 -13.13 -5.53
C GLY A 206 -15.08 -14.08 -6.10
N ALA A 207 -15.45 -15.28 -6.56
CA ALA A 207 -14.49 -16.34 -6.88
C ALA A 207 -13.48 -15.93 -7.96
N PHE A 208 -13.92 -15.29 -9.04
CA PHE A 208 -13.00 -14.86 -10.11
C PHE A 208 -12.12 -13.69 -9.69
N ALA A 209 -12.66 -12.77 -8.89
CA ALA A 209 -11.87 -11.67 -8.32
C ALA A 209 -10.78 -12.20 -7.38
N ILE A 210 -11.11 -13.16 -6.51
CA ILE A 210 -10.13 -13.79 -5.61
C ILE A 210 -9.03 -14.49 -6.42
N LYS A 211 -9.40 -15.32 -7.40
CA LYS A 211 -8.44 -15.99 -8.29
C LYS A 211 -7.51 -14.99 -8.99
N THR A 212 -8.05 -13.88 -9.44
CA THR A 212 -7.27 -12.82 -10.09
C THR A 212 -6.30 -12.17 -9.12
N MET A 213 -6.73 -11.87 -7.90
CA MET A 213 -5.87 -11.31 -6.86
C MET A 213 -4.75 -12.25 -6.43
N GLU A 214 -5.04 -13.54 -6.30
CA GLU A 214 -4.04 -14.57 -6.01
C GLU A 214 -3.01 -14.66 -7.14
N TYR A 215 -3.45 -14.62 -8.40
CA TYR A 215 -2.58 -14.61 -9.57
C TYR A 215 -1.66 -13.38 -9.59
N ILE A 216 -2.21 -12.17 -9.40
CA ILE A 216 -1.42 -10.94 -9.34
C ILE A 216 -0.39 -11.01 -8.20
N ASN A 217 -0.79 -11.54 -7.03
CA ASN A 217 0.12 -11.68 -5.89
C ASN A 217 1.26 -12.65 -6.21
N MET A 218 0.98 -13.76 -6.87
CA MET A 218 1.99 -14.71 -7.33
C MET A 218 2.99 -14.01 -8.27
N LYS A 219 2.51 -13.34 -9.32
CA LYS A 219 3.35 -12.64 -10.30
C LYS A 219 4.20 -11.54 -9.68
N VAL A 220 3.63 -10.71 -8.81
CA VAL A 220 4.38 -9.65 -8.11
C VAL A 220 5.46 -10.24 -7.20
N ASN A 221 5.22 -11.41 -6.58
CA ASN A 221 6.25 -12.09 -5.79
C ASN A 221 7.35 -12.72 -6.65
N GLU A 222 7.05 -13.18 -7.86
CA GLU A 222 8.05 -13.57 -8.85
C GLU A 222 8.94 -12.38 -9.23
N PHE A 223 8.35 -11.25 -9.59
CA PHE A 223 9.06 -10.02 -9.93
C PHE A 223 10.01 -9.54 -8.83
N LYS A 224 9.57 -9.61 -7.56
CA LYS A 224 10.45 -9.28 -6.41
C LYS A 224 11.73 -10.13 -6.40
N LYS A 225 11.58 -11.44 -6.66
CA LYS A 225 12.72 -12.36 -6.65
C LYS A 225 13.66 -12.12 -7.81
N GLU A 226 13.10 -11.84 -9.00
CA GLU A 226 13.88 -11.63 -10.21
C GLU A 226 14.61 -10.30 -10.22
N ASP A 227 13.95 -9.21 -9.81
CA ASP A 227 14.49 -7.86 -9.92
C ASP A 227 15.26 -7.43 -8.66
N GLY A 228 14.99 -8.06 -7.52
CA GLY A 228 15.55 -7.62 -6.23
C GLY A 228 14.96 -6.31 -5.71
N TYR A 229 13.88 -5.79 -6.32
CA TYR A 229 13.15 -4.61 -5.88
C TYR A 229 11.98 -4.97 -4.98
N LEU A 230 11.59 -4.04 -4.13
CA LEU A 230 10.42 -4.21 -3.27
C LEU A 230 9.15 -3.77 -4.01
N TYR A 231 8.31 -4.74 -4.29
CA TYR A 231 6.99 -4.48 -4.88
C TYR A 231 5.89 -4.77 -3.86
N ALA A 232 4.79 -4.04 -3.94
CA ALA A 232 3.60 -4.26 -3.14
C ALA A 232 2.33 -4.15 -4.00
N ILE A 233 1.26 -4.82 -3.55
CA ILE A 233 -0.07 -4.67 -4.13
C ILE A 233 -0.89 -3.84 -3.16
N TYR A 234 -1.73 -2.93 -3.66
CA TYR A 234 -2.64 -2.18 -2.83
C TYR A 234 -3.95 -1.85 -3.55
N GLY A 235 -5.02 -1.70 -2.78
CA GLY A 235 -6.28 -1.20 -3.30
C GLY A 235 -6.19 0.30 -3.55
N THR A 236 -6.16 0.70 -4.82
CA THR A 236 -6.09 2.12 -5.19
C THR A 236 -7.41 2.81 -4.79
N PRO A 237 -7.39 3.90 -4.01
CA PRO A 237 -8.62 4.64 -3.65
C PRO A 237 -9.31 5.24 -4.87
N ALA A 238 -8.53 5.77 -5.82
CA ALA A 238 -8.98 6.26 -7.12
C ALA A 238 -10.14 7.29 -7.06
N GLU A 239 -10.13 8.14 -6.02
CA GLU A 239 -11.24 9.04 -5.67
C GLU A 239 -11.69 9.92 -6.85
N ASN A 240 -10.74 10.49 -7.60
CA ASN A 240 -11.04 11.30 -8.78
C ASN A 240 -11.45 10.43 -10.00
N LEU A 241 -10.90 9.23 -10.11
CA LEU A 241 -11.19 8.31 -11.21
C LEU A 241 -12.61 7.75 -11.09
N CYS A 242 -13.10 7.51 -9.87
CA CYS A 242 -14.47 7.07 -9.62
C CYS A 242 -15.50 8.03 -10.20
N GLY A 243 -15.23 9.34 -10.18
CA GLY A 243 -16.11 10.35 -10.78
C GLY A 243 -16.08 10.42 -12.32
N VAL A 244 -15.11 9.76 -12.95
CA VAL A 244 -14.95 9.74 -14.42
C VAL A 244 -15.49 8.43 -15.02
N GLN A 245 -15.60 7.39 -14.20
CA GLN A 245 -16.00 6.03 -14.63
C GLN A 245 -17.50 5.76 -14.52
N VAL A 246 -18.29 6.72 -14.04
CA VAL A 246 -19.76 6.62 -13.89
C VAL A 246 -20.48 7.04 -15.17
#